data_381dd5d8c1dd435f5260152cdc349e49
#
_entry.id   381dd5d8c1dd435f5260152cdc349e49
#
_cell.length_a   1.000
_cell.length_b   1.000
_cell.length_c   1.000
_cell.angle_alpha   90.00
_cell.angle_beta   90.00
_cell.angle_gamma   90.00
#
_symmetry.space_group_name_H-M   'P 1'
#
loop_
_entity.id
_entity.type
_entity.pdbx_description
1 polymer ?
#
loop_
_entity_poly.entity_id
_entity_poly.type
_entity_poly.pdbx_seq_one_letter_code
_entity_poly.pdbx_strand_id
1 'polypeptide(L)'
;MGFYTDTTVCIGCKACEVACKQWNRLRAAGNGVTEMTGASYDNTGRLDNAHWRHVKFIEQYSDDRSKSRWLMMSDVCKHCVRAACLEACPTGAIVRTEYDTVVIQPDVCKGTKKCEDACPFGVIHLIPPLKIARKCTLCYDRISEGLEPACSQACPTDSIRFGQVNELIISANARVRQLHEQGEAGAYLYGADDTLAGGLNVFYLLVDRPRVYGLPESIDLGK
;
A
#
# COMPACT_ATOMS: atom_id res chain seq x y z
N MET A 1 -10.83 -10.19 -1.17
CA MET A 1 -10.63 -9.33 0.03
C MET A 1 -9.62 -8.24 -0.28
N GLY A 2 -9.71 -7.06 0.33
CA GLY A 2 -8.80 -5.95 0.06
C GLY A 2 -8.81 -4.84 1.09
N PHE A 3 -8.13 -3.74 0.77
CA PHE A 3 -8.17 -2.51 1.54
C PHE A 3 -8.75 -1.36 0.71
N TYR A 4 -9.55 -0.55 1.38
CA TYR A 4 -9.86 0.81 1.00
C TYR A 4 -9.13 1.76 1.95
N THR A 5 -8.37 2.71 1.42
CA THR A 5 -7.66 3.73 2.22
C THR A 5 -8.18 5.12 1.86
N ASP A 6 -8.87 5.75 2.82
CA ASP A 6 -9.31 7.15 2.72
C ASP A 6 -8.19 8.07 3.21
N THR A 7 -7.53 8.78 2.29
CA THR A 7 -6.44 9.68 2.64
C THR A 7 -6.91 10.96 3.34
N THR A 8 -8.21 11.30 3.24
CA THR A 8 -8.76 12.53 3.84
C THR A 8 -8.90 12.46 5.35
N VAL A 9 -8.94 11.25 5.92
CA VAL A 9 -9.03 11.03 7.36
C VAL A 9 -7.76 10.41 7.94
N CYS A 10 -6.71 10.22 7.13
CA CYS A 10 -5.42 9.77 7.61
C CYS A 10 -4.73 10.91 8.39
N ILE A 11 -4.39 10.65 9.65
CA ILE A 11 -3.73 11.63 10.54
C ILE A 11 -2.21 11.42 10.65
N GLY A 12 -1.64 10.51 9.85
CA GLY A 12 -0.19 10.27 9.84
C GLY A 12 0.38 9.65 11.13
N CYS A 13 -0.45 9.05 11.98
CA CYS A 13 -0.02 8.53 13.31
C CYS A 13 0.94 7.34 13.26
N LYS A 14 1.12 6.69 12.09
CA LYS A 14 1.96 5.51 11.85
C LYS A 14 1.57 4.25 12.63
N ALA A 15 0.45 4.22 13.34
CA ALA A 15 -0.01 3.03 14.06
C ALA A 15 -0.08 1.79 13.14
N CYS A 16 -0.49 1.98 11.88
CA CYS A 16 -0.53 0.93 10.86
C CYS A 16 0.86 0.39 10.47
N GLU A 17 1.90 1.24 10.42
CA GLU A 17 3.29 0.80 10.20
C GLU A 17 3.78 -0.05 11.37
N VAL A 18 3.59 0.45 12.59
CA VAL A 18 4.01 -0.24 13.82
C VAL A 18 3.31 -1.59 13.94
N ALA A 19 1.99 -1.63 13.77
CA ALA A 19 1.21 -2.86 13.83
C ALA A 19 1.65 -3.88 12.76
N CYS A 20 1.85 -3.44 11.51
CA CYS A 20 2.36 -4.29 10.44
C CYS A 20 3.75 -4.85 10.78
N LYS A 21 4.66 -4.00 11.27
CA LYS A 21 6.02 -4.38 11.61
C LYS A 21 6.05 -5.37 12.77
N GLN A 22 5.29 -5.11 13.81
CA GLN A 22 5.19 -5.95 15.00
C GLN A 22 4.59 -7.32 14.67
N TRP A 23 3.45 -7.35 13.98
CA TRP A 23 2.77 -8.59 13.63
C TRP A 23 3.62 -9.51 12.75
N ASN A 24 4.19 -8.94 11.69
CA ASN A 24 5.00 -9.70 10.72
C ASN A 24 6.46 -9.92 11.18
N ARG A 25 6.82 -9.50 12.40
CA ARG A 25 8.18 -9.61 12.97
C ARG A 25 9.25 -9.10 12.00
N LEU A 26 8.96 -7.95 11.37
CA LEU A 26 9.89 -7.35 10.42
C LEU A 26 11.10 -6.76 11.17
N ARG A 27 12.28 -6.96 10.60
CA ARG A 27 13.53 -6.48 11.20
C ARG A 27 13.52 -4.95 11.33
N ALA A 28 14.30 -4.44 12.27
CA ALA A 28 14.64 -3.02 12.29
C ALA A 28 15.40 -2.66 11.00
N ALA A 29 15.22 -1.43 10.52
CA ALA A 29 15.98 -0.92 9.40
C ALA A 29 17.45 -0.70 9.81
N GLY A 30 18.38 -0.95 8.87
CA GLY A 30 19.81 -0.77 9.12
C GLY A 30 20.31 -1.56 10.34
N ASN A 31 21.08 -0.90 11.21
CA ASN A 31 21.65 -1.47 12.43
C ASN A 31 20.72 -1.35 13.66
N GLY A 32 19.41 -1.19 13.45
CA GLY A 32 18.42 -1.10 14.53
C GLY A 32 18.13 0.33 15.00
N VAL A 33 18.91 1.30 14.57
CA VAL A 33 18.68 2.74 14.80
C VAL A 33 18.49 3.42 13.43
N THR A 34 17.37 4.10 13.26
CA THR A 34 17.14 4.95 12.08
C THR A 34 17.57 6.37 12.43
N GLU A 35 18.53 6.91 11.72
CA GLU A 35 18.87 8.32 11.85
C GLU A 35 17.69 9.17 11.36
N MET A 36 17.39 10.23 12.12
CA MET A 36 16.41 11.22 11.67
C MET A 36 16.99 12.00 10.50
N THR A 37 16.33 11.93 9.37
CA THR A 37 16.80 12.59 8.13
C THR A 37 16.61 14.11 8.14
N GLY A 38 15.89 14.66 9.13
CA GLY A 38 15.49 16.06 9.16
C GLY A 38 14.41 16.43 8.14
N ALA A 39 13.95 15.46 7.36
CA ALA A 39 12.94 15.66 6.31
C ALA A 39 11.58 15.19 6.83
N SER A 40 10.83 16.10 7.48
CA SER A 40 9.47 15.84 7.95
C SER A 40 9.37 14.65 8.93
N TYR A 41 8.17 14.13 9.13
CA TYR A 41 7.90 12.94 9.94
C TYR A 41 8.04 11.62 9.16
N ASP A 42 8.36 11.68 7.88
CA ASP A 42 8.56 10.53 7.03
C ASP A 42 9.98 9.94 7.17
N ASN A 43 10.26 9.39 8.35
CA ASN A 43 11.53 8.72 8.61
C ASN A 43 11.62 7.29 8.06
N THR A 44 10.51 6.70 7.62
CA THR A 44 10.48 5.39 6.94
C THR A 44 10.94 5.53 5.49
N GLY A 45 10.53 6.60 4.82
CA GLY A 45 10.96 7.02 3.49
C GLY A 45 10.41 6.19 2.33
N ARG A 46 10.31 4.87 2.46
CA ARG A 46 9.82 3.98 1.40
C ARG A 46 9.38 2.61 1.93
N LEU A 47 8.66 1.87 1.10
CA LEU A 47 8.45 0.44 1.29
C LEU A 47 9.73 -0.33 0.96
N ASP A 48 10.05 -1.32 1.78
CA ASP A 48 11.19 -2.22 1.59
C ASP A 48 10.96 -3.58 2.27
N ASN A 49 12.01 -4.39 2.42
CA ASN A 49 11.93 -5.70 3.06
C ASN A 49 11.69 -5.64 4.59
N ALA A 50 11.89 -4.48 5.21
CA ALA A 50 11.66 -4.22 6.63
C ALA A 50 10.41 -3.36 6.89
N HIS A 51 9.85 -2.75 5.84
CA HIS A 51 8.69 -1.86 5.91
C HIS A 51 7.71 -2.23 4.79
N TRP A 52 6.70 -3.07 5.14
CA TRP A 52 5.66 -3.50 4.18
C TRP A 52 4.49 -2.53 4.12
N ARG A 53 4.42 -1.61 5.07
CA ARG A 53 3.50 -0.48 5.10
C ARG A 53 4.28 0.78 5.44
N HIS A 54 3.94 1.89 4.78
CA HIS A 54 4.61 3.16 4.90
C HIS A 54 3.59 4.29 4.85
N VAL A 55 3.64 5.19 5.82
CA VAL A 55 2.83 6.41 5.82
C VAL A 55 3.65 7.53 5.18
N LYS A 56 3.25 7.95 4.01
CA LYS A 56 3.84 9.08 3.29
C LYS A 56 3.30 10.39 3.87
N PHE A 57 4.19 11.36 4.02
CA PHE A 57 3.88 12.72 4.38
C PHE A 57 4.24 13.62 3.20
N ILE A 58 3.25 14.34 2.67
CA ILE A 58 3.40 15.15 1.48
C ILE A 58 3.07 16.58 1.86
N GLU A 59 4.09 17.42 1.87
CA GLU A 59 3.97 18.85 2.19
C GLU A 59 3.87 19.64 0.89
N GLN A 60 2.80 20.41 0.76
CA GLN A 60 2.58 21.30 -0.37
C GLN A 60 2.49 22.74 0.13
N TYR A 61 3.12 23.64 -0.58
CA TYR A 61 3.10 25.07 -0.30
C TYR A 61 2.68 25.83 -1.54
N SER A 62 1.94 26.95 -1.36
CA SER A 62 1.75 27.93 -2.42
C SER A 62 3.08 28.59 -2.79
N ASP A 63 3.20 29.17 -3.98
CA ASP A 63 4.43 29.81 -4.45
C ASP A 63 4.93 30.90 -3.49
N ASP A 64 4.01 31.64 -2.89
CA ASP A 64 4.29 32.68 -1.88
C ASP A 64 4.42 32.14 -0.44
N ARG A 65 4.28 30.81 -0.27
CA ARG A 65 4.28 30.11 1.03
C ARG A 65 3.23 30.60 2.04
N SER A 66 2.23 31.34 1.60
CA SER A 66 1.13 31.81 2.45
C SER A 66 0.15 30.72 2.83
N LYS A 67 0.09 29.64 2.04
CA LYS A 67 -0.75 28.48 2.27
C LYS A 67 0.07 27.21 2.29
N SER A 68 -0.25 26.32 3.22
CA SER A 68 0.32 24.98 3.29
C SER A 68 -0.79 23.94 3.34
N ARG A 69 -0.51 22.76 2.76
CA ARG A 69 -1.38 21.58 2.82
C ARG A 69 -0.53 20.36 3.12
N TRP A 70 -1.00 19.55 4.02
CA TRP A 70 -0.42 18.25 4.31
C TRP A 70 -1.34 17.16 3.80
N LEU A 71 -0.80 16.28 2.98
CA LEU A 71 -1.45 15.06 2.56
C LEU A 71 -0.72 13.87 3.18
N MET A 72 -1.46 12.88 3.62
CA MET A 72 -0.92 11.68 4.22
C MET A 72 -1.53 10.46 3.55
N MET A 73 -0.72 9.45 3.27
CA MET A 73 -1.21 8.21 2.66
C MET A 73 -0.50 7.00 3.25
N SER A 74 -1.26 6.06 3.77
CA SER A 74 -0.73 4.77 4.19
C SER A 74 -0.56 3.85 2.97
N ASP A 75 0.67 3.75 2.47
CA ASP A 75 1.03 2.97 1.29
C ASP A 75 1.38 1.52 1.63
N VAL A 76 1.07 0.61 0.69
CA VAL A 76 1.27 -0.84 0.83
C VAL A 76 1.21 -1.52 -0.54
N CYS A 77 1.51 -2.82 -0.62
CA CYS A 77 1.26 -3.63 -1.83
C CYS A 77 -0.20 -3.54 -2.28
N LYS A 78 -0.42 -3.39 -3.58
CA LYS A 78 -1.76 -3.19 -4.15
C LYS A 78 -2.54 -4.49 -4.37
N HIS A 79 -1.90 -5.67 -4.24
CA HIS A 79 -2.51 -6.97 -4.52
C HIS A 79 -3.30 -6.96 -5.84
N CYS A 80 -2.63 -6.52 -6.92
CA CYS A 80 -3.22 -6.27 -8.24
C CYS A 80 -4.01 -7.46 -8.76
N VAL A 81 -5.11 -7.22 -9.48
CA VAL A 81 -5.89 -8.25 -10.16
C VAL A 81 -5.04 -8.90 -11.25
N ARG A 82 -4.40 -8.10 -12.12
CA ARG A 82 -3.32 -8.58 -12.99
C ARG A 82 -1.98 -8.29 -12.31
N ALA A 83 -1.43 -9.29 -11.65
CA ALA A 83 -0.24 -9.13 -10.83
C ALA A 83 1.03 -9.43 -11.64
N ALA A 84 1.65 -8.40 -12.22
CA ALA A 84 2.90 -8.53 -12.99
C ALA A 84 4.00 -9.30 -12.23
N CYS A 85 4.07 -9.14 -10.92
CA CYS A 85 5.02 -9.87 -10.08
C CYS A 85 4.76 -11.39 -10.05
N LEU A 86 3.50 -11.81 -10.13
CA LEU A 86 3.11 -13.22 -10.20
C LEU A 86 3.47 -13.79 -11.58
N GLU A 87 3.12 -13.06 -12.63
CA GLU A 87 3.38 -13.46 -14.02
C GLU A 87 4.90 -13.54 -14.30
N ALA A 88 5.69 -12.64 -13.73
CA ALA A 88 7.15 -12.60 -13.91
C ALA A 88 7.93 -13.63 -13.09
N CYS A 89 7.28 -14.36 -12.15
CA CYS A 89 7.99 -15.27 -11.26
C CYS A 89 8.30 -16.61 -11.96
N PRO A 90 9.58 -16.91 -12.29
CA PRO A 90 9.91 -18.11 -13.06
C PRO A 90 9.82 -19.40 -12.26
N THR A 91 9.73 -19.32 -10.93
CA THR A 91 9.68 -20.48 -10.04
C THR A 91 8.27 -20.77 -9.51
N GLY A 92 7.27 -19.94 -9.87
CA GLY A 92 5.92 -20.08 -9.33
C GLY A 92 5.82 -19.77 -7.82
N ALA A 93 6.83 -19.11 -7.25
CA ALA A 93 6.83 -18.77 -5.82
C ALA A 93 5.78 -17.72 -5.43
N ILE A 94 5.21 -17.00 -6.39
CA ILE A 94 4.15 -16.02 -6.13
C ILE A 94 2.84 -16.64 -6.54
N VAL A 95 1.89 -16.66 -5.62
CA VAL A 95 0.59 -17.28 -5.81
C VAL A 95 -0.54 -16.33 -5.38
N ARG A 96 -1.73 -16.59 -5.90
CA ARG A 96 -2.98 -15.96 -5.46
C ARG A 96 -3.71 -16.89 -4.53
N THR A 97 -4.15 -16.38 -3.39
CA THR A 97 -4.89 -17.15 -2.39
C THR A 97 -6.40 -17.13 -2.68
N GLU A 98 -7.16 -17.92 -1.93
CA GLU A 98 -8.63 -17.95 -1.94
C GLU A 98 -9.29 -16.60 -1.55
N TYR A 99 -8.54 -15.72 -0.88
CA TYR A 99 -8.98 -14.36 -0.56
C TYR A 99 -8.61 -13.34 -1.64
N ASP A 100 -8.14 -13.83 -2.78
CA ASP A 100 -7.65 -13.02 -3.90
C ASP A 100 -6.42 -12.16 -3.55
N THR A 101 -5.68 -12.53 -2.51
CA THR A 101 -4.42 -11.88 -2.14
C THR A 101 -3.24 -12.50 -2.89
N VAL A 102 -2.26 -11.68 -3.23
CA VAL A 102 -1.02 -12.14 -3.88
C VAL A 102 0.06 -12.29 -2.83
N VAL A 103 0.57 -13.49 -2.62
CA VAL A 103 1.58 -13.81 -1.61
C VAL A 103 2.82 -14.46 -2.21
N ILE A 104 3.93 -14.39 -1.50
CA ILE A 104 5.19 -15.05 -1.88
C ILE A 104 5.43 -16.22 -0.94
N GLN A 105 5.69 -17.39 -1.51
CA GLN A 105 6.08 -18.61 -0.78
C GLN A 105 7.61 -18.60 -0.58
N PRO A 106 8.10 -18.38 0.65
CA PRO A 106 9.54 -18.23 0.90
C PRO A 106 10.36 -19.44 0.50
N ASP A 107 9.84 -20.63 0.72
CA ASP A 107 10.53 -21.92 0.47
C ASP A 107 10.70 -22.22 -1.02
N VAL A 108 9.81 -21.66 -1.85
CA VAL A 108 9.85 -21.82 -3.33
C VAL A 108 10.66 -20.70 -3.97
N CYS A 109 10.80 -19.55 -3.29
CA CYS A 109 11.48 -18.38 -3.82
C CYS A 109 12.99 -18.66 -4.02
N LYS A 110 13.49 -18.42 -5.23
CA LYS A 110 14.92 -18.55 -5.58
C LYS A 110 15.65 -17.21 -5.73
N GLY A 111 15.00 -16.09 -5.39
CA GLY A 111 15.61 -14.77 -5.39
C GLY A 111 16.02 -14.25 -6.76
N THR A 112 15.29 -14.61 -7.82
CA THR A 112 15.60 -14.21 -9.20
C THR A 112 15.44 -12.72 -9.47
N LYS A 113 14.83 -11.97 -8.56
CA LYS A 113 14.58 -10.53 -8.63
C LYS A 113 13.52 -10.07 -9.65
N LYS A 114 13.10 -10.93 -10.57
CA LYS A 114 12.16 -10.56 -11.65
C LYS A 114 10.84 -9.97 -11.14
N CYS A 115 10.36 -10.39 -9.97
CA CYS A 115 9.16 -9.83 -9.36
C CYS A 115 9.36 -8.41 -8.80
N GLU A 116 10.58 -8.08 -8.36
CA GLU A 116 10.95 -6.72 -7.93
C GLU A 116 10.97 -5.78 -9.13
N ASP A 117 11.62 -6.22 -10.23
CA ASP A 117 11.74 -5.45 -11.47
C ASP A 117 10.38 -5.27 -12.17
N ALA A 118 9.50 -6.27 -12.08
CA ALA A 118 8.17 -6.23 -12.72
C ALA A 118 7.12 -5.44 -11.93
N CYS A 119 7.39 -5.09 -10.66
CA CYS A 119 6.38 -4.42 -9.83
C CYS A 119 6.26 -2.93 -10.17
N PRO A 120 5.13 -2.46 -10.74
CA PRO A 120 4.99 -1.05 -11.13
C PRO A 120 4.90 -0.09 -9.92
N PHE A 121 4.68 -0.63 -8.72
CA PHE A 121 4.60 0.12 -7.48
C PHE A 121 5.89 0.04 -6.63
N GLY A 122 6.89 -0.75 -7.05
CA GLY A 122 8.17 -0.88 -6.35
C GLY A 122 8.05 -1.38 -4.91
N VAL A 123 7.11 -2.30 -4.62
CA VAL A 123 6.80 -2.73 -3.24
C VAL A 123 7.40 -4.08 -2.85
N ILE A 124 8.12 -4.72 -3.76
CA ILE A 124 8.74 -6.04 -3.54
C ILE A 124 10.24 -5.86 -3.42
N HIS A 125 10.83 -6.40 -2.36
CA HIS A 125 12.28 -6.30 -2.16
C HIS A 125 12.85 -7.63 -1.67
N LEU A 126 14.07 -7.95 -2.13
CA LEU A 126 14.81 -9.10 -1.64
C LEU A 126 15.42 -8.81 -0.27
N ILE A 127 15.51 -9.84 0.56
CA ILE A 127 16.22 -9.77 1.84
C ILE A 127 17.66 -10.27 1.64
N PRO A 128 18.66 -9.41 1.72
CA PRO A 128 20.04 -9.87 1.84
C PRO A 128 20.28 -10.48 3.26
N PRO A 129 21.06 -11.55 3.39
CA PRO A 129 21.72 -12.36 2.36
C PRO A 129 20.85 -13.51 1.83
N LEU A 130 19.60 -13.70 2.36
CA LEU A 130 18.73 -14.86 2.10
C LEU A 130 18.24 -14.92 0.64
N LYS A 131 18.31 -13.80 -0.09
CA LYS A 131 17.81 -13.67 -1.47
C LYS A 131 16.35 -14.13 -1.64
N ILE A 132 15.53 -13.91 -0.61
CA ILE A 132 14.09 -14.21 -0.63
C ILE A 132 13.34 -12.88 -0.79
N ALA A 133 12.42 -12.81 -1.75
CA ALA A 133 11.57 -11.66 -1.94
C ALA A 133 10.48 -11.59 -0.87
N ARG A 134 10.19 -10.40 -0.38
CA ARG A 134 9.10 -10.15 0.58
C ARG A 134 8.29 -8.91 0.23
N LYS A 135 7.06 -8.92 0.64
CA LYS A 135 6.09 -7.82 0.55
C LYS A 135 4.93 -8.07 1.49
N CYS A 136 4.01 -7.12 1.61
CA CYS A 136 2.74 -7.32 2.31
C CYS A 136 2.02 -8.59 1.83
N THR A 137 1.48 -9.37 2.77
CA THR A 137 0.70 -10.59 2.54
C THR A 137 -0.80 -10.37 2.70
N LEU A 138 -1.25 -9.13 2.96
CA LEU A 138 -2.58 -8.78 3.47
C LEU A 138 -2.88 -9.45 4.82
N CYS A 139 -1.84 -9.80 5.60
CA CYS A 139 -1.95 -10.60 6.82
C CYS A 139 -2.76 -11.90 6.58
N TYR A 140 -2.36 -12.69 5.57
CA TYR A 140 -3.04 -13.92 5.19
C TYR A 140 -3.30 -14.86 6.38
N ASP A 141 -2.33 -14.95 7.29
CA ASP A 141 -2.41 -15.71 8.53
C ASP A 141 -3.54 -15.24 9.47
N ARG A 142 -3.83 -13.94 9.49
CA ARG A 142 -4.94 -13.38 10.27
C ARG A 142 -6.29 -13.57 9.58
N ILE A 143 -6.36 -13.26 8.29
CA ILE A 143 -7.62 -13.33 7.56
C ILE A 143 -8.12 -14.77 7.42
N SER A 144 -7.23 -15.77 7.37
CA SER A 144 -7.61 -17.19 7.39
C SER A 144 -8.25 -17.63 8.71
N GLU A 145 -7.98 -16.90 9.80
CA GLU A 145 -8.59 -17.09 11.12
C GLU A 145 -9.78 -16.15 11.36
N GLY A 146 -10.26 -15.45 10.33
CA GLY A 146 -11.39 -14.53 10.43
C GLY A 146 -11.06 -13.20 11.12
N LEU A 147 -9.78 -12.88 11.30
CA LEU A 147 -9.32 -11.63 11.92
C LEU A 147 -9.01 -10.58 10.86
N GLU A 148 -9.18 -9.31 11.20
CA GLU A 148 -8.72 -8.22 10.36
C GLU A 148 -7.19 -8.14 10.29
N PRO A 149 -6.62 -7.66 9.16
CA PRO A 149 -5.20 -7.32 9.09
C PRO A 149 -4.77 -6.36 10.20
N ALA A 150 -3.57 -6.57 10.75
CA ALA A 150 -3.08 -5.79 11.90
C ALA A 150 -3.09 -4.28 11.66
N CYS A 151 -2.86 -3.83 10.43
CA CYS A 151 -2.80 -2.41 10.09
C CYS A 151 -4.18 -1.74 9.99
N SER A 152 -5.23 -2.44 9.55
CA SER A 152 -6.61 -1.90 9.59
C SER A 152 -7.11 -1.85 11.02
N GLN A 153 -6.94 -2.93 11.77
CA GLN A 153 -7.34 -2.98 13.18
C GLN A 153 -6.70 -1.88 14.04
N ALA A 154 -5.47 -1.47 13.71
CA ALA A 154 -4.74 -0.43 14.46
C ALA A 154 -5.03 1.00 14.01
N CYS A 155 -5.85 1.20 12.95
CA CYS A 155 -6.10 2.53 12.40
C CYS A 155 -7.14 3.29 13.25
N PRO A 156 -6.76 4.36 13.98
CA PRO A 156 -7.68 5.02 14.92
C PRO A 156 -8.76 5.86 14.24
N THR A 157 -8.62 6.14 12.94
CA THR A 157 -9.55 6.98 12.17
C THR A 157 -10.31 6.19 11.12
N ASP A 158 -10.17 4.87 11.08
CA ASP A 158 -10.72 4.01 10.02
C ASP A 158 -10.33 4.46 8.59
N SER A 159 -9.19 5.17 8.49
CA SER A 159 -8.62 5.50 7.17
C SER A 159 -8.33 4.25 6.35
N ILE A 160 -7.95 3.15 7.01
CA ILE A 160 -7.72 1.85 6.37
C ILE A 160 -8.87 0.93 6.74
N ARG A 161 -9.69 0.59 5.76
CA ARG A 161 -10.79 -0.36 5.90
C ARG A 161 -10.48 -1.65 5.18
N PHE A 162 -10.80 -2.76 5.82
CA PHE A 162 -10.64 -4.11 5.26
C PHE A 162 -11.99 -4.75 5.01
N GLY A 163 -12.14 -5.51 3.93
CA GLY A 163 -13.38 -6.21 3.60
C GLY A 163 -13.42 -6.77 2.19
N GLN A 164 -14.62 -7.14 1.76
CA GLN A 164 -14.88 -7.51 0.37
C GLN A 164 -14.68 -6.29 -0.53
N VAL A 165 -13.89 -6.44 -1.59
CA VAL A 165 -13.50 -5.31 -2.47
C VAL A 165 -14.73 -4.59 -3.03
N ASN A 166 -15.75 -5.33 -3.47
CA ASN A 166 -16.97 -4.74 -4.02
C ASN A 166 -17.73 -3.88 -3.00
N GLU A 167 -17.83 -4.33 -1.74
CA GLU A 167 -18.47 -3.57 -0.66
C GLU A 167 -17.66 -2.32 -0.30
N LEU A 168 -16.34 -2.46 -0.28
CA LEU A 168 -15.43 -1.33 -0.07
C LEU A 168 -15.58 -0.28 -1.17
N ILE A 169 -15.70 -0.69 -2.44
CA ILE A 169 -15.90 0.22 -3.57
C ILE A 169 -17.24 0.98 -3.43
N ILE A 170 -18.31 0.30 -3.02
CA ILE A 170 -19.63 0.94 -2.79
C ILE A 170 -19.50 2.02 -1.70
N SER A 171 -18.89 1.67 -0.57
CA SER A 171 -18.71 2.61 0.55
C SER A 171 -17.77 3.78 0.19
N ALA A 172 -16.71 3.51 -0.57
CA ALA A 172 -15.77 4.51 -1.02
C ALA A 172 -16.41 5.50 -2.01
N ASN A 173 -17.25 5.04 -2.94
CA ASN A 173 -18.00 5.91 -3.84
C ASN A 173 -18.99 6.80 -3.08
N ALA A 174 -19.65 6.28 -2.03
CA ALA A 174 -20.48 7.10 -1.17
C ALA A 174 -19.67 8.21 -0.47
N ARG A 175 -18.45 7.88 -0.01
CA ARG A 175 -17.56 8.85 0.60
C ARG A 175 -17.09 9.92 -0.38
N VAL A 176 -16.78 9.56 -1.63
CA VAL A 176 -16.42 10.54 -2.68
C VAL A 176 -17.55 11.53 -2.90
N ARG A 177 -18.83 11.04 -3.02
CA ARG A 177 -19.99 11.95 -3.16
C ARG A 177 -20.13 12.90 -1.97
N GLN A 178 -19.99 12.38 -0.74
CA GLN A 178 -20.03 13.21 0.47
C GLN A 178 -18.96 14.31 0.45
N LEU A 179 -17.72 13.98 0.02
CA LEU A 179 -16.62 14.96 -0.07
C LEU A 179 -16.91 16.02 -1.13
N HIS A 180 -17.47 15.65 -2.28
CA HIS A 180 -17.90 16.61 -3.31
C HIS A 180 -18.96 17.57 -2.77
N GLU A 181 -19.96 17.08 -2.02
CA GLU A 181 -20.96 17.91 -1.35
C GLU A 181 -20.37 18.86 -0.31
N GLN A 182 -19.25 18.47 0.31
CA GLN A 182 -18.49 19.30 1.26
C GLN A 182 -17.50 20.26 0.58
N GLY A 183 -17.45 20.29 -0.76
CA GLY A 183 -16.61 21.18 -1.54
C GLY A 183 -15.22 20.62 -1.92
N GLU A 184 -14.89 19.36 -1.57
CA GLU A 184 -13.66 18.70 -2.00
C GLU A 184 -13.87 18.04 -3.37
N ALA A 185 -13.97 18.88 -4.42
CA ALA A 185 -14.24 18.44 -5.79
C ALA A 185 -13.11 17.58 -6.38
N GLY A 186 -11.91 17.61 -5.79
CA GLY A 186 -10.76 16.83 -6.20
C GLY A 186 -10.79 15.36 -5.74
N ALA A 187 -11.77 14.96 -4.92
CA ALA A 187 -11.84 13.62 -4.40
C ALA A 187 -12.24 12.58 -5.46
N TYR A 188 -11.48 11.48 -5.55
CA TYR A 188 -11.77 10.38 -6.48
C TYR A 188 -11.16 9.06 -5.99
N LEU A 189 -11.54 7.95 -6.62
CA LEU A 189 -10.95 6.64 -6.33
C LEU A 189 -9.82 6.31 -7.31
N TYR A 190 -8.69 5.89 -6.78
CA TYR A 190 -7.54 5.42 -7.52
C TYR A 190 -7.42 3.89 -7.41
N GLY A 191 -7.49 3.20 -8.53
CA GLY A 191 -7.31 1.75 -8.63
C GLY A 191 -8.54 0.91 -8.26
N ALA A 192 -9.70 1.55 -8.08
CA ALA A 192 -10.96 0.84 -7.82
C ALA A 192 -11.63 0.28 -9.09
N ASP A 193 -11.18 0.72 -10.25
CA ASP A 193 -11.62 0.27 -11.58
C ASP A 193 -10.54 -0.61 -12.23
N ASP A 194 -10.80 -1.07 -13.45
CA ASP A 194 -9.93 -1.96 -14.20
C ASP A 194 -8.83 -1.23 -15.01
N THR A 195 -8.74 0.08 -14.94
CA THR A 195 -7.79 0.90 -15.71
C THR A 195 -6.34 0.66 -15.29
N LEU A 196 -6.11 0.29 -14.03
CA LEU A 196 -4.80 0.00 -13.50
C LEU A 196 -4.67 -1.49 -13.19
N ALA A 197 -3.86 -2.23 -13.93
CA ALA A 197 -3.58 -3.64 -13.71
C ALA A 197 -4.85 -4.53 -13.58
N GLY A 198 -5.93 -4.17 -14.26
CA GLY A 198 -7.23 -4.85 -14.21
C GLY A 198 -7.99 -4.65 -12.87
N GLY A 199 -7.59 -3.65 -12.10
CA GLY A 199 -8.09 -3.34 -10.76
C GLY A 199 -7.06 -3.64 -9.67
N LEU A 200 -7.21 -2.96 -8.55
CA LEU A 200 -6.36 -3.14 -7.37
C LEU A 200 -7.22 -3.59 -6.18
N ASN A 201 -6.83 -4.69 -5.53
CA ASN A 201 -7.49 -5.12 -4.29
C ASN A 201 -7.14 -4.19 -3.11
N VAL A 202 -6.16 -3.31 -3.29
CA VAL A 202 -5.86 -2.21 -2.37
C VAL A 202 -5.92 -0.91 -3.15
N PHE A 203 -6.96 -0.14 -2.91
CA PHE A 203 -7.26 1.09 -3.62
C PHE A 203 -7.42 2.28 -2.66
N TYR A 204 -7.41 3.49 -3.21
CA TYR A 204 -7.31 4.73 -2.43
C TYR A 204 -8.40 5.72 -2.82
N LEU A 205 -8.88 6.47 -1.85
CA LEU A 205 -9.51 7.77 -2.07
C LEU A 205 -8.42 8.84 -2.00
N LEU A 206 -8.20 9.53 -3.10
CA LEU A 206 -7.23 10.61 -3.24
C LEU A 206 -7.94 11.95 -3.47
N VAL A 207 -7.26 13.05 -3.14
CA VAL A 207 -7.73 14.42 -3.35
C VAL A 207 -6.74 15.26 -4.17
N ASP A 208 -5.74 14.59 -4.74
CA ASP A 208 -4.75 15.16 -5.66
C ASP A 208 -4.29 14.08 -6.65
N ARG A 209 -3.52 14.49 -7.67
CA ARG A 209 -3.03 13.57 -8.72
C ARG A 209 -2.21 12.42 -8.13
N PRO A 210 -2.25 11.22 -8.73
CA PRO A 210 -1.53 10.04 -8.22
C PRO A 210 -0.03 10.29 -8.02
N ARG A 211 0.60 11.04 -8.94
CA ARG A 211 2.03 11.39 -8.86
C ARG A 211 2.41 12.14 -7.59
N VAL A 212 1.49 12.93 -7.00
CA VAL A 212 1.71 13.65 -5.74
C VAL A 212 1.91 12.67 -4.60
N TYR A 213 1.22 11.54 -4.64
CA TYR A 213 1.36 10.44 -3.69
C TYR A 213 2.45 9.44 -4.07
N GLY A 214 3.21 9.71 -5.15
CA GLY A 214 4.20 8.77 -5.68
C GLY A 214 3.58 7.48 -6.24
N LEU A 215 2.36 7.58 -6.77
CA LEU A 215 1.65 6.50 -7.45
C LEU A 215 1.73 6.69 -8.97
N PRO A 216 1.82 5.62 -9.77
CA PRO A 216 1.79 5.70 -11.23
C PRO A 216 0.42 6.17 -11.73
N GLU A 217 0.41 7.02 -12.75
CA GLU A 217 -0.83 7.47 -13.42
C GLU A 217 -1.34 6.44 -14.43
N SER A 218 -0.46 5.60 -14.94
CA SER A 218 -0.77 4.47 -15.82
C SER A 218 0.18 3.31 -15.58
N ILE A 219 -0.24 2.10 -15.90
CA ILE A 219 0.58 0.89 -15.76
C ILE A 219 0.57 0.17 -17.10
N ASP A 220 1.74 0.06 -17.72
CA ASP A 220 1.95 -0.81 -18.88
C ASP A 220 2.42 -2.19 -18.37
N LEU A 221 1.59 -3.19 -18.52
CA LEU A 221 1.89 -4.57 -18.15
C LEU A 221 2.45 -5.39 -19.33
N GLY A 222 2.65 -4.75 -20.48
CA GLY A 222 2.90 -5.46 -21.73
C GLY A 222 1.67 -6.27 -22.19
N LYS A 223 1.68 -6.70 -23.42
CA LYS A 223 0.66 -7.63 -23.97
C LYS A 223 1.06 -9.06 -23.65
#